data_0cc76f610981e9446833dcd362890e76
#
_entry.id   0cc76f610981e9446833dcd362890e76
#
_cell.length_a   1.000
_cell.length_b   1.000
_cell.length_c   1.000
_cell.angle_alpha   90.00
_cell.angle_beta   90.00
_cell.angle_gamma   90.00
#
_symmetry.space_group_name_H-M   'P 1'
#
loop_
_entity.id
_entity.type
_entity.pdbx_description
1 polymer ?
#
loop_
_entity_poly.entity_id
_entity_poly.type
_entity_poly.pdbx_seq_one_letter_code
_entity_poly.pdbx_strand_id
1 'polypeptide(L)'
;MKTALEGLSKDQSQVLFLHMMGSHGPAYHLRSPKDQKKWLPECTVNDLGSCSEEELDNAYDNSVRYTDKVLADIIDTLKGASGMNTAMLYVSDHGESLGEKGLYLHEAPYWMSPDEQVQVPMVMWM
;
A
#
# COMPACT_ATOMS: atom_id res chain seq x y z
N MET A 1 -7.51 8.63 -11.02
CA MET A 1 -6.25 9.24 -11.48
C MET A 1 -6.34 9.86 -12.88
N LYS A 2 -6.86 9.21 -13.92
CA LYS A 2 -7.00 9.83 -15.26
C LYS A 2 -7.63 11.22 -15.20
N THR A 3 -8.76 11.37 -14.49
CA THR A 3 -9.47 12.65 -14.31
C THR A 3 -8.60 13.73 -13.63
N ALA A 4 -7.74 13.34 -12.68
CA ALA A 4 -6.82 14.27 -12.01
C ALA A 4 -5.75 14.78 -12.99
N LEU A 5 -5.23 13.92 -13.88
CA LEU A 5 -4.25 14.30 -14.89
C LEU A 5 -4.84 15.20 -16.00
N GLU A 6 -6.12 15.00 -16.36
CA GLU A 6 -6.82 15.81 -17.36
C GLU A 6 -6.97 17.27 -16.93
N GLY A 7 -6.97 17.56 -15.62
CA GLY A 7 -7.02 18.91 -15.06
C GLY A 7 -5.67 19.62 -14.92
N LEU A 8 -4.55 18.93 -15.23
CA LEU A 8 -3.21 19.51 -15.08
C LEU A 8 -2.84 20.40 -16.27
N SER A 9 -2.22 21.55 -15.97
CA SER A 9 -1.63 22.42 -16.99
C SER A 9 -0.36 21.77 -17.58
N LYS A 10 -0.21 21.84 -18.89
CA LYS A 10 1.01 21.36 -19.58
C LYS A 10 2.14 22.39 -19.59
N ASP A 11 1.84 23.63 -19.21
CA ASP A 11 2.77 24.76 -19.26
C ASP A 11 3.49 25.01 -17.93
N GLN A 12 3.19 24.22 -16.91
CA GLN A 12 3.74 24.38 -15.57
C GLN A 12 4.12 23.03 -14.96
N SER A 13 5.20 23.01 -14.18
CA SER A 13 5.53 21.86 -13.34
C SER A 13 4.52 21.74 -12.20
N GLN A 14 4.00 20.55 -11.99
CA GLN A 14 2.98 20.27 -10.98
C GLN A 14 3.35 19.03 -10.17
N VAL A 15 2.94 19.00 -8.93
CA VAL A 15 3.06 17.84 -8.04
C VAL A 15 1.67 17.44 -7.58
N LEU A 16 1.33 16.16 -7.78
CA LEU A 16 0.09 15.55 -7.32
C LEU A 16 0.41 14.61 -6.15
N PHE A 17 -0.16 14.88 -4.99
CA PHE A 17 -0.08 13.99 -3.84
C PHE A 17 -1.31 13.08 -3.79
N LEU A 18 -1.06 11.77 -3.76
CA LEU A 18 -2.09 10.74 -3.60
C LEU A 18 -1.87 10.04 -2.26
N HIS A 19 -2.72 10.33 -1.29
CA HIS A 19 -2.69 9.63 -0.02
C HIS A 19 -3.52 8.36 -0.12
N MET A 20 -2.83 7.22 -0.13
CA MET A 20 -3.44 5.90 -0.28
C MET A 20 -3.68 5.26 1.08
N MET A 21 -4.74 4.48 1.18
CA MET A 21 -4.97 3.62 2.35
C MET A 21 -4.02 2.41 2.36
N GLY A 22 -3.52 2.01 1.19
CA GLY A 22 -2.53 0.94 1.06
C GLY A 22 -2.93 -0.34 1.78
N SER A 23 -1.97 -0.90 2.51
CA SER A 23 -2.11 -2.12 3.32
C SER A 23 -2.34 -1.83 4.80
N HIS A 24 -2.91 -0.67 5.15
CA HIS A 24 -3.15 -0.26 6.53
C HIS A 24 -4.15 -1.19 7.26
N GLY A 25 -3.73 -1.69 8.43
CA GLY A 25 -4.55 -2.55 9.30
C GLY A 25 -5.67 -1.83 10.07
N PRO A 26 -6.41 -2.55 10.92
CA PRO A 26 -6.38 -4.00 11.08
C PRO A 26 -7.17 -4.78 9.99
N ALA A 27 -8.00 -4.12 9.20
CA ALA A 27 -8.92 -4.76 8.25
C ALA A 27 -8.25 -5.02 6.89
N TYR A 28 -7.12 -5.73 6.85
CA TYR A 28 -6.36 -6.03 5.62
C TYR A 28 -7.22 -6.67 4.53
N HIS A 29 -8.14 -7.58 4.90
CA HIS A 29 -9.06 -8.26 3.98
C HIS A 29 -9.97 -7.31 3.17
N LEU A 30 -10.14 -6.06 3.63
CA LEU A 30 -10.91 -5.02 2.94
C LEU A 30 -10.04 -4.15 2.00
N ARG A 31 -8.72 -4.34 2.02
CA ARG A 31 -7.79 -3.52 1.21
C ARG A 31 -7.62 -4.01 -0.21
N SER A 32 -8.10 -5.21 -0.52
CA SER A 32 -8.10 -5.78 -1.87
C SER A 32 -9.50 -6.25 -2.28
N PRO A 33 -9.92 -6.03 -3.55
CA PRO A 33 -11.16 -6.59 -4.08
C PRO A 33 -11.12 -8.13 -4.06
N LYS A 34 -12.29 -8.75 -3.93
CA LYS A 34 -12.39 -10.23 -3.82
C LYS A 34 -11.80 -10.97 -5.03
N ASP A 35 -11.96 -10.43 -6.22
CA ASP A 35 -11.45 -10.98 -7.48
C ASP A 35 -9.94 -10.78 -7.68
N GLN A 36 -9.31 -9.96 -6.83
CA GLN A 36 -7.87 -9.70 -6.85
C GLN A 36 -7.09 -10.50 -5.78
N LYS A 37 -7.79 -11.26 -4.94
CA LYS A 37 -7.16 -12.07 -3.89
C LYS A 37 -6.51 -13.32 -4.48
N LYS A 38 -5.32 -13.63 -4.00
CA LYS A 38 -4.54 -14.81 -4.45
C LYS A 38 -4.42 -15.87 -3.36
N TRP A 39 -4.32 -15.45 -2.12
CA TRP A 39 -4.05 -16.33 -0.98
C TRP A 39 -5.26 -16.40 -0.07
N LEU A 40 -5.68 -17.63 0.29
CA LEU A 40 -6.84 -17.92 1.12
C LEU A 40 -6.53 -19.16 2.00
N PRO A 41 -7.12 -19.28 3.19
CA PRO A 41 -8.09 -18.34 3.79
C PRO A 41 -7.44 -17.04 4.28
N GLU A 42 -8.25 -15.99 4.54
CA GLU A 42 -7.79 -14.71 5.08
C GLU A 42 -8.35 -14.46 6.47
N CYS A 43 -7.59 -13.75 7.30
CA CYS A 43 -8.11 -13.11 8.51
C CYS A 43 -9.15 -12.06 8.14
N THR A 44 -10.40 -12.23 8.58
CA THR A 44 -11.52 -11.34 8.24
C THR A 44 -12.08 -10.57 9.43
N VAL A 45 -11.35 -10.56 10.55
CA VAL A 45 -11.72 -9.87 11.78
C VAL A 45 -10.66 -8.81 12.14
N ASN A 46 -11.03 -7.86 13.00
CA ASN A 46 -10.11 -6.81 13.44
C ASN A 46 -9.23 -7.23 14.62
N ASP A 47 -9.61 -8.28 15.33
CA ASP A 47 -8.78 -8.90 16.38
C ASP A 47 -7.78 -9.85 15.71
N LEU A 48 -6.65 -9.29 15.27
CA LEU A 48 -5.62 -9.99 14.49
C LEU A 48 -5.04 -11.17 15.26
N GLY A 49 -4.92 -11.08 16.59
CA GLY A 49 -4.41 -12.15 17.45
C GLY A 49 -5.33 -13.36 17.53
N SER A 50 -6.57 -13.27 17.06
CA SER A 50 -7.51 -14.40 17.00
C SER A 50 -7.41 -15.22 15.72
N CYS A 51 -6.69 -14.74 14.71
CA CYS A 51 -6.45 -15.45 13.47
C CYS A 51 -5.17 -16.30 13.55
N SER A 52 -5.08 -17.31 12.70
CA SER A 52 -3.80 -18.00 12.50
C SER A 52 -2.81 -17.09 11.77
N GLU A 53 -1.52 -17.37 11.94
CA GLU A 53 -0.44 -16.67 11.23
C GLU A 53 -0.66 -16.71 9.70
N GLU A 54 -0.98 -17.88 9.16
CA GLU A 54 -1.28 -18.06 7.73
C GLU A 54 -2.44 -17.18 7.24
N GLU A 55 -3.54 -17.10 7.99
CA GLU A 55 -4.70 -16.28 7.62
C GLU A 55 -4.35 -14.79 7.64
N LEU A 56 -3.54 -14.37 8.61
CA LEU A 56 -3.11 -12.98 8.74
C LEU A 56 -2.15 -12.60 7.61
N ASP A 57 -1.14 -13.42 7.35
CA ASP A 57 -0.20 -13.24 6.25
C ASP A 57 -0.92 -13.19 4.90
N ASN A 58 -1.85 -14.10 4.65
CA ASN A 58 -2.64 -14.12 3.41
C ASN A 58 -3.43 -12.81 3.23
N ALA A 59 -4.05 -12.29 4.29
CA ALA A 59 -4.80 -11.04 4.24
C ALA A 59 -3.88 -9.84 3.94
N TYR A 60 -2.73 -9.77 4.60
CA TYR A 60 -1.73 -8.72 4.39
C TYR A 60 -1.12 -8.80 2.99
N ASP A 61 -0.66 -9.96 2.57
CA ASP A 61 -0.04 -10.19 1.25
C ASP A 61 -1.00 -9.83 0.09
N ASN A 62 -2.27 -10.19 0.20
CA ASN A 62 -3.29 -9.78 -0.78
C ASN A 62 -3.42 -8.25 -0.84
N SER A 63 -3.32 -7.56 0.28
CA SER A 63 -3.38 -6.09 0.34
C SER A 63 -2.15 -5.43 -0.28
N VAL A 64 -0.95 -5.95 -0.01
CA VAL A 64 0.32 -5.49 -0.60
C VAL A 64 0.32 -5.73 -2.11
N ARG A 65 -0.07 -6.93 -2.55
CA ARG A 65 -0.20 -7.26 -3.97
C ARG A 65 -1.17 -6.33 -4.71
N TYR A 66 -2.27 -5.95 -4.07
CA TYR A 66 -3.21 -5.01 -4.66
C TYR A 66 -2.66 -3.58 -4.71
N THR A 67 -1.91 -3.17 -3.70
CA THR A 67 -1.18 -1.89 -3.69
C THR A 67 -0.17 -1.83 -4.84
N ASP A 68 0.62 -2.89 -5.05
CA ASP A 68 1.54 -3.01 -6.18
C ASP A 68 0.81 -2.86 -7.53
N LYS A 69 -0.33 -3.54 -7.69
CA LYS A 69 -1.16 -3.38 -8.89
C LYS A 69 -1.62 -1.92 -9.09
N VAL A 70 -2.03 -1.24 -8.04
CA VAL A 70 -2.44 0.17 -8.12
C VAL A 70 -1.27 1.06 -8.55
N LEU A 71 -0.07 0.83 -8.03
CA LEU A 71 1.14 1.55 -8.43
C LEU A 71 1.48 1.30 -9.90
N ALA A 72 1.36 0.07 -10.37
CA ALA A 72 1.55 -0.28 -11.78
C ALA A 72 0.54 0.45 -12.68
N ASP A 73 -0.74 0.48 -12.32
CA ASP A 73 -1.78 1.20 -13.04
C ASP A 73 -1.53 2.73 -13.06
N ILE A 74 -0.94 3.28 -11.99
CA ILE A 74 -0.49 4.67 -11.91
C ILE A 74 0.63 4.92 -12.93
N ILE A 75 1.67 4.09 -12.91
CA ILE A 75 2.80 4.18 -13.84
C ILE A 75 2.32 4.11 -15.31
N ASP A 76 1.44 3.17 -15.63
CA ASP A 76 0.92 3.04 -16.99
C ASP A 76 0.06 4.25 -17.42
N THR A 77 -0.64 4.85 -16.47
CA THR A 77 -1.36 6.11 -16.71
C THR A 77 -0.40 7.27 -17.00
N LEU A 78 0.70 7.36 -16.24
CA LEU A 78 1.74 8.38 -16.42
C LEU A 78 2.48 8.19 -17.74
N LYS A 79 2.82 6.97 -18.15
CA LYS A 79 3.39 6.65 -19.47
C LYS A 79 2.50 7.12 -20.61
N GLY A 80 1.17 7.03 -20.44
CA GLY A 80 0.19 7.49 -21.43
C GLY A 80 -0.01 9.02 -21.48
N ALA A 81 0.58 9.80 -20.59
CA ALA A 81 0.41 11.24 -20.51
C ALA A 81 1.25 11.97 -21.55
N SER A 82 0.70 12.11 -22.76
CA SER A 82 1.40 12.74 -23.89
C SER A 82 1.70 14.22 -23.67
N GLY A 83 2.92 14.66 -24.02
CA GLY A 83 3.35 16.05 -23.93
C GLY A 83 3.75 16.50 -22.52
N MET A 84 3.96 15.55 -21.59
CA MET A 84 4.48 15.80 -20.25
C MET A 84 5.64 14.86 -19.95
N ASN A 85 6.65 15.35 -19.23
CA ASN A 85 7.64 14.50 -18.58
C ASN A 85 7.07 14.15 -17.21
N THR A 86 6.93 12.86 -16.94
CA THR A 86 6.27 12.36 -15.73
C THR A 86 7.21 11.52 -14.90
N ALA A 87 7.04 11.60 -13.59
CA ALA A 87 7.74 10.75 -12.63
C ALA A 87 6.78 10.39 -11.49
N MET A 88 7.07 9.30 -10.79
CA MET A 88 6.35 8.88 -9.59
C MET A 88 7.35 8.58 -8.48
N LEU A 89 7.06 9.06 -7.28
CA LEU A 89 7.70 8.61 -6.05
C LEU A 89 6.61 8.02 -5.16
N TYR A 90 6.77 6.77 -4.78
CA TYR A 90 5.97 6.11 -3.75
C TYR A 90 6.85 5.87 -2.52
N VAL A 91 6.30 6.14 -1.36
CA VAL A 91 6.90 5.79 -0.07
C VAL A 91 5.77 5.44 0.90
N SER A 92 5.93 4.37 1.67
CA SER A 92 5.05 4.12 2.80
C SER A 92 5.45 5.00 3.98
N ASP A 93 4.50 5.50 4.75
CA ASP A 93 4.73 6.31 5.95
C ASP A 93 5.16 5.45 7.15
N HIS A 94 4.74 4.20 7.20
CA HIS A 94 5.14 3.17 8.17
C HIS A 94 4.99 1.78 7.59
N GLY A 95 5.54 0.79 8.27
CA GLY A 95 5.26 -0.62 8.04
C GLY A 95 4.21 -1.15 9.02
N GLU A 96 3.99 -2.46 9.02
CA GLU A 96 3.00 -3.14 9.86
C GLU A 96 3.61 -4.40 10.47
N SER A 97 3.38 -4.62 11.76
CA SER A 97 3.68 -5.89 12.44
C SER A 97 2.50 -6.83 12.35
N LEU A 98 2.79 -8.10 12.08
CA LEU A 98 1.81 -9.18 11.96
C LEU A 98 1.88 -10.19 13.13
N GLY A 99 2.51 -9.80 14.23
CA GLY A 99 2.69 -10.63 15.43
C GLY A 99 4.13 -10.73 15.90
N GLU A 100 5.08 -10.06 15.25
CA GLU A 100 6.49 -10.04 15.64
C GLU A 100 6.64 -9.50 17.06
N LYS A 101 7.31 -10.27 17.90
CA LYS A 101 7.47 -9.99 19.34
C LYS A 101 6.12 -9.82 20.09
N GLY A 102 5.02 -10.39 19.56
CA GLY A 102 3.66 -10.24 20.09
C GLY A 102 3.03 -8.87 19.77
N LEU A 103 3.59 -8.10 18.86
CA LEU A 103 3.08 -6.80 18.44
C LEU A 103 2.33 -6.93 17.12
N TYR A 104 1.24 -6.17 17.00
CA TYR A 104 0.45 -6.04 15.78
C TYR A 104 0.35 -4.58 15.39
N LEU A 105 0.14 -4.30 14.09
CA LEU A 105 0.00 -2.95 13.57
C LEU A 105 1.29 -2.12 13.71
N HIS A 106 1.20 -0.81 13.97
CA HIS A 106 2.33 0.14 13.94
C HIS A 106 2.38 1.11 15.14
N GLU A 107 1.69 0.80 16.23
CA GLU A 107 1.58 1.72 17.38
C GLU A 107 2.73 1.60 18.41
N ALA A 108 3.73 0.77 18.18
CA ALA A 108 4.84 0.64 19.11
C ALA A 108 5.72 1.90 19.12
N PRO A 109 6.17 2.38 20.29
CA PRO A 109 7.17 3.43 20.35
C PRO A 109 8.41 3.06 19.54
N TYR A 110 9.03 4.01 18.84
CA TYR A 110 10.14 3.78 17.91
C TYR A 110 11.28 2.91 18.47
N TRP A 111 11.62 3.10 19.75
CA TRP A 111 12.68 2.35 20.41
C TRP A 111 12.33 0.88 20.71
N MET A 112 11.05 0.51 20.60
CA MET A 112 10.53 -0.86 20.77
C MET A 112 10.05 -1.47 19.45
N SER A 113 9.87 -0.63 18.42
CA SER A 113 9.29 -1.06 17.15
C SER A 113 10.14 -2.14 16.51
N PRO A 114 9.55 -3.24 16.05
CA PRO A 114 10.20 -4.17 15.15
C PRO A 114 10.57 -3.50 13.82
N ASP A 115 11.53 -4.08 13.11
CA ASP A 115 11.98 -3.58 11.81
C ASP A 115 10.82 -3.50 10.81
N GLU A 116 9.86 -4.39 10.90
CA GLU A 116 8.64 -4.46 10.08
C GLU A 116 7.77 -3.20 10.17
N GLN A 117 7.87 -2.44 11.28
CA GLN A 117 7.14 -1.18 11.44
C GLN A 117 7.90 0.05 10.92
N VAL A 118 9.24 -0.02 10.84
CA VAL A 118 10.10 1.14 10.57
C VAL A 118 10.86 1.06 9.25
N GLN A 119 11.01 -0.12 8.67
CA GLN A 119 11.58 -0.30 7.34
C GLN A 119 10.46 -0.27 6.30
N VAL A 120 10.49 0.73 5.44
CA VAL A 120 9.41 0.95 4.47
C VAL A 120 9.94 0.90 3.03
N PRO A 121 9.13 0.43 2.09
CA PRO A 121 9.48 0.48 0.68
C PRO A 121 9.44 1.93 0.16
N MET A 122 10.39 2.24 -0.70
CA MET A 122 10.41 3.46 -1.51
C MET A 122 10.65 3.09 -2.97
N VAL A 123 9.77 3.52 -3.85
CA VAL A 123 9.83 3.23 -5.30
C VAL A 123 9.85 4.53 -6.07
N MET A 124 10.84 4.69 -6.95
CA MET A 124 10.91 5.81 -7.89
C MET A 124 10.80 5.27 -9.31
N TRP A 125 9.98 5.93 -10.11
CA TRP A 125 9.83 5.68 -11.54
C TRP A 125 9.92 7.01 -12.30
N MET A 126 10.66 6.99 -13.43
CA MET A 126 10.86 8.14 -14.32
C MET A 126 10.77 7.72 -15.79
#